data_1b708ecfe9b9f6d27984a79e8a885f58
#
_entry.id   1b708ecfe9b9f6d27984a79e8a885f58
#
_cell.length_a   1.000
_cell.length_b   1.000
_cell.length_c   1.000
_cell.angle_alpha   90.00
_cell.angle_beta   90.00
_cell.angle_gamma   90.00
#
_symmetry.space_group_name_H-M   'P 1'
#
loop_
_entity.id
_entity.type
_entity.pdbx_description
1 polymer ?
#
loop_
_entity_poly.entity_id
_entity_poly.type
_entity_poly.pdbx_seq_one_letter_code
_entity_poly.pdbx_strand_id
1 'polypeptide(L)'
;MMKDKLEQLQKYLEKMEQFNHVNTLLYWDMRTNTPKEGFAGHSDALTYFSTEQFSMSTSDELKTLLDTLAEPEEFEKLDDKWKFVVNKMKTDMDRNRRIPKEFYESFVKAQSESENAWEEAKEKADFSVFAPHLQKMIDMTAEMTGYTDPEKEVYDALLDQYEKGMDSATMDRLFEDLKAELIPLVQKVLAAKQPDDSKFHASFDKNAQKEVEKLLLSYIGFDWNRGTTGESAHPFTLNFSSKDVRVTNHFYEHDPLSAMYSAIHEGGHAIFEQNVNPDYDGTVAGSCSYMGIHESQSRFYENILGRNKNFWIPVYAKVQEKMPQLQDVSLDEFYKEVNHVRNSFIRTEADELTYCFHIILRYEIEKAIFRDHVKVEELPALWNQKMQEYLQITPADDAEGILQDMHWSDGSFGYFPSYLLGSIYDGMYLDRLEEELGSVDALLAEGRISEITKWLNEKIHQYGSTRSPKEVIRYVCGKEVSAEPLIRYFKEKYTKVYNLG
;
A
#
# COMPACT_ATOMS: atom_id res chain seq x y z
N MET A 1 -36.82 0.39 -19.82
CA MET A 1 -35.56 0.80 -20.51
C MET A 1 -34.39 0.83 -19.54
N MET A 2 -34.46 1.56 -18.43
CA MET A 2 -33.37 1.56 -17.40
C MET A 2 -33.11 0.17 -16.82
N LYS A 3 -34.12 -0.52 -16.31
CA LYS A 3 -33.97 -1.87 -15.72
C LYS A 3 -33.30 -2.86 -16.67
N ASP A 4 -33.68 -2.85 -17.94
CA ASP A 4 -33.09 -3.75 -18.94
C ASP A 4 -31.60 -3.38 -19.22
N LYS A 5 -31.25 -2.07 -19.20
CA LYS A 5 -29.86 -1.62 -19.39
C LYS A 5 -28.99 -1.91 -18.18
N LEU A 6 -29.52 -1.77 -16.98
CA LEU A 6 -28.82 -2.13 -15.76
C LEU A 6 -28.58 -3.66 -15.71
N GLU A 7 -29.57 -4.48 -16.06
CA GLU A 7 -29.40 -5.94 -16.15
C GLU A 7 -28.36 -6.33 -17.24
N GLN A 8 -28.29 -5.60 -18.34
CA GLN A 8 -27.24 -5.79 -19.35
C GLN A 8 -25.86 -5.44 -18.80
N LEU A 9 -25.72 -4.30 -18.11
CA LEU A 9 -24.47 -3.91 -17.45
C LEU A 9 -24.04 -4.95 -16.42
N GLN A 10 -24.96 -5.42 -15.57
CA GLN A 10 -24.66 -6.47 -14.57
C GLN A 10 -24.09 -7.73 -15.24
N LYS A 11 -24.74 -8.25 -16.29
CA LYS A 11 -24.24 -9.41 -17.03
C LYS A 11 -22.88 -9.16 -17.70
N TYR A 12 -22.66 -7.93 -18.14
CA TYR A 12 -21.37 -7.54 -18.72
C TYR A 12 -20.26 -7.57 -17.66
N LEU A 13 -20.53 -7.02 -16.47
CA LEU A 13 -19.60 -7.03 -15.33
C LEU A 13 -19.37 -8.45 -14.81
N GLU A 14 -20.40 -9.28 -14.71
CA GLU A 14 -20.25 -10.70 -14.35
C GLU A 14 -19.28 -11.42 -15.31
N LYS A 15 -19.35 -11.13 -16.60
CA LYS A 15 -18.42 -11.70 -17.57
C LYS A 15 -16.99 -11.15 -17.39
N MET A 16 -16.82 -9.84 -17.18
CA MET A 16 -15.51 -9.24 -16.88
C MET A 16 -14.91 -9.84 -15.62
N GLU A 17 -15.72 -10.07 -14.59
CA GLU A 17 -15.26 -10.66 -13.33
C GLU A 17 -14.76 -12.11 -13.50
N GLN A 18 -15.31 -12.89 -14.42
CA GLN A 18 -14.77 -14.22 -14.75
C GLN A 18 -13.36 -14.14 -15.32
N PHE A 19 -13.07 -13.15 -16.17
CA PHE A 19 -11.69 -12.90 -16.66
C PHE A 19 -10.77 -12.44 -15.53
N ASN A 20 -11.25 -11.51 -14.71
CA ASN A 20 -10.52 -11.04 -13.54
C ASN A 20 -10.16 -12.19 -12.59
N HIS A 21 -11.10 -13.06 -12.30
CA HIS A 21 -10.90 -14.24 -11.45
C HIS A 21 -9.81 -15.18 -12.02
N VAL A 22 -9.80 -15.42 -13.32
CA VAL A 22 -8.77 -16.24 -13.98
C VAL A 22 -7.40 -15.55 -13.91
N ASN A 23 -7.33 -14.26 -14.20
CA ASN A 23 -6.09 -13.47 -14.12
C ASN A 23 -5.52 -13.49 -12.70
N THR A 24 -6.36 -13.27 -11.70
CA THR A 24 -6.00 -13.28 -10.29
C THR A 24 -5.49 -14.66 -9.86
N LEU A 25 -6.13 -15.75 -10.32
CA LEU A 25 -5.70 -17.11 -10.03
C LEU A 25 -4.35 -17.44 -10.69
N LEU A 26 -4.15 -17.07 -11.93
CA LEU A 26 -2.87 -17.24 -12.65
C LEU A 26 -1.76 -16.45 -11.95
N TYR A 27 -2.04 -15.20 -11.57
CA TYR A 27 -1.07 -14.38 -10.84
C TYR A 27 -0.69 -15.02 -9.50
N TRP A 28 -1.69 -15.48 -8.71
CA TRP A 28 -1.44 -16.20 -7.47
C TRP A 28 -0.55 -17.40 -7.68
N ASP A 29 -0.88 -18.25 -8.64
CA ASP A 29 -0.12 -19.49 -8.90
C ASP A 29 1.32 -19.19 -9.36
N MET A 30 1.49 -18.19 -10.22
CA MET A 30 2.81 -17.73 -10.68
C MET A 30 3.70 -17.23 -9.54
N ARG A 31 3.12 -16.66 -8.50
CA ARG A 31 3.89 -16.12 -7.35
C ARG A 31 4.13 -17.16 -6.24
N THR A 32 3.35 -18.25 -6.19
CA THR A 32 3.37 -19.20 -5.07
C THR A 32 3.75 -20.63 -5.44
N ASN A 33 3.32 -21.14 -6.60
CA ASN A 33 3.39 -22.56 -6.91
C ASN A 33 4.04 -22.89 -8.25
N THR A 34 4.00 -21.98 -9.24
CA THR A 34 4.45 -22.31 -10.60
C THR A 34 5.94 -22.65 -10.64
N PRO A 35 6.33 -23.83 -11.13
CA PRO A 35 7.72 -24.17 -11.35
C PRO A 35 8.37 -23.21 -12.36
N LYS A 36 9.67 -22.94 -12.19
CA LYS A 36 10.41 -22.00 -13.06
C LYS A 36 10.24 -22.28 -14.56
N GLU A 37 10.27 -23.55 -14.98
CA GLU A 37 10.08 -23.92 -16.40
C GLU A 37 8.64 -23.80 -16.88
N GLY A 38 7.65 -23.80 -15.97
CA GLY A 38 6.23 -23.61 -16.29
C GLY A 38 5.80 -22.15 -16.44
N PHE A 39 6.66 -21.22 -16.00
CA PHE A 39 6.33 -19.79 -15.89
C PHE A 39 5.89 -19.18 -17.24
N ALA A 40 6.55 -19.49 -18.34
CA ALA A 40 6.22 -18.96 -19.66
C ALA A 40 4.78 -19.28 -20.09
N GLY A 41 4.31 -20.50 -19.89
CA GLY A 41 2.93 -20.90 -20.24
C GLY A 41 1.86 -20.15 -19.41
N HIS A 42 2.13 -19.91 -18.12
CA HIS A 42 1.23 -19.10 -17.29
C HIS A 42 1.23 -17.62 -17.71
N SER A 43 2.41 -17.08 -18.05
CA SER A 43 2.54 -15.71 -18.55
C SER A 43 1.78 -15.51 -19.86
N ASP A 44 1.87 -16.45 -20.80
CA ASP A 44 1.12 -16.41 -22.07
C ASP A 44 -0.40 -16.43 -21.82
N ALA A 45 -0.86 -17.29 -20.90
CA ALA A 45 -2.26 -17.37 -20.51
C ALA A 45 -2.74 -16.06 -19.83
N LEU A 46 -1.97 -15.53 -18.88
CA LEU A 46 -2.27 -14.26 -18.22
C LEU A 46 -2.36 -13.11 -19.22
N THR A 47 -1.43 -13.05 -20.17
CA THR A 47 -1.45 -12.04 -21.26
C THR A 47 -2.72 -12.15 -22.08
N TYR A 48 -3.13 -13.36 -22.47
CA TYR A 48 -4.35 -13.57 -23.25
C TYR A 48 -5.59 -13.08 -22.49
N PHE A 49 -5.80 -13.54 -21.27
CA PHE A 49 -6.99 -13.17 -20.49
C PHE A 49 -7.02 -11.68 -20.12
N SER A 50 -5.86 -11.08 -19.83
CA SER A 50 -5.75 -9.64 -19.56
C SER A 50 -6.08 -8.81 -20.81
N THR A 51 -5.65 -9.25 -22.00
CA THR A 51 -5.97 -8.59 -23.27
C THR A 51 -7.48 -8.65 -23.57
N GLU A 52 -8.11 -9.79 -23.35
CA GLU A 52 -9.58 -9.94 -23.52
C GLU A 52 -10.32 -9.04 -22.54
N GLN A 53 -9.92 -9.01 -21.26
CA GLN A 53 -10.51 -8.14 -20.24
C GLN A 53 -10.36 -6.65 -20.59
N PHE A 54 -9.17 -6.23 -21.05
CA PHE A 54 -8.94 -4.87 -21.52
C PHE A 54 -9.83 -4.52 -22.71
N SER A 55 -9.96 -5.42 -23.69
CA SER A 55 -10.83 -5.22 -24.85
C SER A 55 -12.30 -5.04 -24.43
N MET A 56 -12.74 -5.77 -23.41
CA MET A 56 -14.08 -5.58 -22.83
C MET A 56 -14.21 -4.22 -22.15
N SER A 57 -13.21 -3.80 -21.35
CA SER A 57 -13.27 -2.55 -20.58
C SER A 57 -13.30 -1.30 -21.45
N THR A 58 -12.87 -1.40 -22.72
CA THR A 58 -12.82 -0.29 -23.69
C THR A 58 -13.83 -0.42 -24.83
N SER A 59 -14.71 -1.44 -24.78
CA SER A 59 -15.65 -1.75 -25.87
C SER A 59 -16.71 -0.67 -26.08
N ASP A 60 -17.20 -0.57 -27.33
CA ASP A 60 -18.32 0.32 -27.65
C ASP A 60 -19.66 -0.17 -27.04
N GLU A 61 -19.78 -1.47 -26.77
CA GLU A 61 -20.94 -2.04 -26.08
C GLU A 61 -21.01 -1.50 -24.65
N LEU A 62 -19.94 -1.62 -23.88
CA LEU A 62 -19.87 -1.10 -22.49
C LEU A 62 -20.05 0.42 -22.49
N LYS A 63 -19.42 1.14 -23.43
CA LYS A 63 -19.61 2.59 -23.57
C LYS A 63 -21.07 2.97 -23.75
N THR A 64 -21.78 2.29 -24.64
CA THR A 64 -23.21 2.55 -24.90
C THR A 64 -24.07 2.30 -23.67
N LEU A 65 -23.77 1.26 -22.89
CA LEU A 65 -24.48 0.97 -21.64
C LEU A 65 -24.26 2.08 -20.61
N LEU A 66 -22.99 2.49 -20.42
CA LEU A 66 -22.63 3.53 -19.45
C LEU A 66 -23.19 4.90 -19.85
N ASP A 67 -23.10 5.29 -21.13
CA ASP A 67 -23.68 6.54 -21.62
C ASP A 67 -25.20 6.59 -21.40
N THR A 68 -25.91 5.48 -21.69
CA THR A 68 -27.35 5.40 -21.49
C THR A 68 -27.73 5.50 -20.00
N LEU A 69 -27.01 4.83 -19.12
CA LEU A 69 -27.27 4.85 -17.67
C LEU A 69 -26.83 6.16 -16.99
N ALA A 70 -25.90 6.90 -17.62
CA ALA A 70 -25.46 8.21 -17.16
C ALA A 70 -26.36 9.37 -17.60
N GLU A 71 -27.34 9.12 -18.50
CA GLU A 71 -28.35 10.14 -18.83
C GLU A 71 -29.10 10.57 -17.56
N PRO A 72 -29.31 11.90 -17.32
CA PRO A 72 -29.83 12.39 -16.05
C PRO A 72 -31.13 11.71 -15.59
N GLU A 73 -32.06 11.46 -16.52
CA GLU A 73 -33.35 10.83 -16.20
C GLU A 73 -33.22 9.34 -15.80
N GLU A 74 -32.22 8.62 -16.31
CA GLU A 74 -31.96 7.22 -15.98
C GLU A 74 -31.05 7.11 -14.74
N PHE A 75 -30.05 8.01 -14.62
CA PHE A 75 -29.10 8.05 -13.51
C PHE A 75 -29.79 8.28 -12.16
N GLU A 76 -30.74 9.22 -12.09
CA GLU A 76 -31.46 9.53 -10.83
C GLU A 76 -32.30 8.35 -10.30
N LYS A 77 -32.62 7.38 -11.15
CA LYS A 77 -33.37 6.17 -10.75
C LYS A 77 -32.49 5.07 -10.17
N LEU A 78 -31.15 5.21 -10.31
CA LEU A 78 -30.19 4.25 -9.76
C LEU A 78 -30.08 4.44 -8.25
N ASP A 79 -29.82 3.34 -7.54
CA ASP A 79 -29.40 3.40 -6.15
C ASP A 79 -27.94 3.93 -6.02
N ASP A 80 -27.50 4.23 -4.82
CA ASP A 80 -26.19 4.85 -4.56
C ASP A 80 -25.03 3.97 -5.06
N LYS A 81 -25.10 2.66 -4.94
CA LYS A 81 -24.11 1.73 -5.50
C LYS A 81 -23.99 1.91 -7.01
N TRP A 82 -25.11 1.83 -7.73
CA TRP A 82 -25.09 1.89 -9.18
C TRP A 82 -24.78 3.29 -9.71
N LYS A 83 -25.17 4.33 -8.99
CA LYS A 83 -24.71 5.70 -9.27
C LYS A 83 -23.19 5.79 -9.21
N PHE A 84 -22.59 5.23 -8.16
CA PHE A 84 -21.14 5.18 -8.03
C PHE A 84 -20.48 4.36 -9.17
N VAL A 85 -20.93 3.14 -9.39
CA VAL A 85 -20.37 2.23 -10.41
C VAL A 85 -20.43 2.84 -11.81
N VAL A 86 -21.59 3.35 -12.23
CA VAL A 86 -21.77 3.97 -13.55
C VAL A 86 -20.88 5.19 -13.70
N ASN A 87 -20.87 6.09 -12.70
CA ASN A 87 -20.06 7.31 -12.74
C ASN A 87 -18.56 7.01 -12.79
N LYS A 88 -18.07 6.10 -11.93
CA LYS A 88 -16.66 5.71 -11.87
C LYS A 88 -16.21 5.07 -13.19
N MET A 89 -16.95 4.06 -13.66
CA MET A 89 -16.60 3.36 -14.90
C MET A 89 -16.65 4.28 -16.13
N LYS A 90 -17.67 5.16 -16.19
CA LYS A 90 -17.74 6.14 -17.27
C LYS A 90 -16.58 7.12 -17.23
N THR A 91 -16.25 7.64 -16.07
CA THR A 91 -15.12 8.57 -15.90
C THR A 91 -13.80 7.91 -16.33
N ASP A 92 -13.55 6.68 -15.88
CA ASP A 92 -12.34 5.94 -16.22
C ASP A 92 -12.28 5.62 -17.73
N MET A 93 -13.39 5.19 -18.32
CA MET A 93 -13.49 4.92 -19.74
C MET A 93 -13.25 6.19 -20.58
N ASP A 94 -13.93 7.30 -20.25
CA ASP A 94 -13.78 8.57 -20.98
C ASP A 94 -12.35 9.11 -20.88
N ARG A 95 -11.70 8.89 -19.73
CA ARG A 95 -10.28 9.24 -19.51
C ARG A 95 -9.37 8.39 -20.40
N ASN A 96 -9.50 7.06 -20.34
CA ASN A 96 -8.64 6.13 -21.07
C ASN A 96 -8.82 6.25 -22.61
N ARG A 97 -10.02 6.54 -23.08
CA ARG A 97 -10.29 6.73 -24.53
C ARG A 97 -9.70 8.01 -25.13
N ARG A 98 -9.23 8.95 -24.30
CA ARG A 98 -8.49 10.14 -24.80
C ARG A 98 -7.05 9.81 -25.19
N ILE A 99 -6.52 8.68 -24.72
CA ILE A 99 -5.15 8.27 -25.02
C ILE A 99 -5.10 7.70 -26.43
N PRO A 100 -4.28 8.25 -27.34
CA PRO A 100 -4.10 7.68 -28.69
C PRO A 100 -3.55 6.26 -28.60
N LYS A 101 -4.10 5.36 -29.41
CA LYS A 101 -3.71 3.94 -29.40
C LYS A 101 -2.21 3.75 -29.66
N GLU A 102 -1.68 4.44 -30.64
CA GLU A 102 -0.27 4.38 -31.03
C GLU A 102 0.65 4.88 -29.91
N PHE A 103 0.19 5.89 -29.17
CA PHE A 103 0.90 6.38 -27.98
C PHE A 103 0.90 5.32 -26.88
N TYR A 104 -0.26 4.72 -26.58
CA TYR A 104 -0.39 3.68 -25.57
C TYR A 104 0.50 2.46 -25.85
N GLU A 105 0.50 1.97 -27.12
CA GLU A 105 1.38 0.88 -27.55
C GLU A 105 2.86 1.23 -27.34
N SER A 106 3.26 2.48 -27.66
CA SER A 106 4.62 2.98 -27.46
C SER A 106 4.98 3.10 -25.98
N PHE A 107 4.02 3.50 -25.13
CA PHE A 107 4.19 3.61 -23.68
C PHE A 107 4.44 2.23 -23.06
N VAL A 108 3.59 1.24 -23.34
CA VAL A 108 3.75 -0.13 -22.82
C VAL A 108 5.09 -0.76 -23.25
N LYS A 109 5.52 -0.49 -24.50
CA LYS A 109 6.84 -0.93 -24.96
C LYS A 109 7.97 -0.24 -24.18
N ALA A 110 7.86 1.08 -23.97
CA ALA A 110 8.86 1.84 -23.22
C ALA A 110 8.95 1.38 -21.77
N GLN A 111 7.81 1.08 -21.15
CA GLN A 111 7.72 0.52 -19.80
C GLN A 111 8.50 -0.80 -19.68
N SER A 112 8.24 -1.77 -20.56
CA SER A 112 8.96 -3.06 -20.54
C SER A 112 10.47 -2.90 -20.79
N GLU A 113 10.88 -2.00 -21.71
CA GLU A 113 12.30 -1.68 -21.94
C GLU A 113 12.94 -1.04 -20.70
N SER A 114 12.19 -0.18 -19.99
CA SER A 114 12.62 0.53 -18.79
C SER A 114 12.78 -0.39 -17.57
N GLU A 115 11.84 -1.32 -17.37
CA GLU A 115 11.92 -2.33 -16.32
C GLU A 115 13.17 -3.20 -16.45
N ASN A 116 13.44 -3.71 -17.67
CA ASN A 116 14.65 -4.48 -17.97
C ASN A 116 15.93 -3.68 -17.72
N ALA A 117 15.95 -2.40 -18.14
CA ALA A 117 17.11 -1.54 -17.93
C ALA A 117 17.34 -1.21 -16.46
N TRP A 118 16.25 -1.08 -15.68
CA TRP A 118 16.33 -0.89 -14.22
C TRP A 118 16.91 -2.13 -13.51
N GLU A 119 16.46 -3.34 -13.89
CA GLU A 119 17.02 -4.58 -13.34
C GLU A 119 18.53 -4.68 -13.62
N GLU A 120 18.96 -4.41 -14.86
CA GLU A 120 20.36 -4.41 -15.25
C GLU A 120 21.17 -3.34 -14.48
N ALA A 121 20.63 -2.12 -14.36
CA ALA A 121 21.26 -1.02 -13.64
C ALA A 121 21.44 -1.36 -12.15
N LYS A 122 20.41 -1.95 -11.53
CA LYS A 122 20.44 -2.37 -10.13
C LYS A 122 21.44 -3.48 -9.87
N GLU A 123 21.52 -4.49 -10.75
CA GLU A 123 22.52 -5.57 -10.65
C GLU A 123 23.96 -5.03 -10.75
N LYS A 124 24.18 -4.01 -11.59
CA LYS A 124 25.48 -3.36 -11.80
C LYS A 124 25.78 -2.24 -10.79
N ALA A 125 24.79 -1.83 -10.02
CA ALA A 125 24.83 -0.62 -9.18
C ALA A 125 25.23 0.63 -9.99
N ASP A 126 24.74 0.79 -11.23
CA ASP A 126 25.08 1.85 -12.18
C ASP A 126 23.82 2.51 -12.76
N PHE A 127 23.46 3.66 -12.19
CA PHE A 127 22.31 4.44 -12.63
C PHE A 127 22.37 4.88 -14.09
N SER A 128 23.56 5.04 -14.65
CA SER A 128 23.73 5.52 -16.04
C SER A 128 23.09 4.59 -17.09
N VAL A 129 22.94 3.30 -16.76
CA VAL A 129 22.23 2.31 -17.59
C VAL A 129 20.72 2.62 -17.65
N PHE A 130 20.14 3.01 -16.51
CA PHE A 130 18.71 3.29 -16.40
C PHE A 130 18.33 4.72 -16.81
N ALA A 131 19.21 5.69 -16.62
CA ALA A 131 18.93 7.13 -16.81
C ALA A 131 18.21 7.48 -18.13
N PRO A 132 18.63 6.99 -19.34
CA PRO A 132 17.94 7.32 -20.59
C PRO A 132 16.53 6.72 -20.66
N HIS A 133 16.30 5.57 -20.04
CA HIS A 133 14.98 4.92 -19.96
C HIS A 133 14.07 5.67 -18.98
N LEU A 134 14.60 6.09 -17.83
CA LEU A 134 13.89 6.92 -16.86
C LEU A 134 13.46 8.25 -17.49
N GLN A 135 14.34 8.94 -18.23
CA GLN A 135 13.98 10.18 -18.93
C GLN A 135 12.80 9.93 -19.90
N LYS A 136 12.86 8.84 -20.66
CA LYS A 136 11.78 8.47 -21.58
C LYS A 136 10.46 8.21 -20.83
N MET A 137 10.50 7.52 -19.69
CA MET A 137 9.31 7.27 -18.87
C MET A 137 8.73 8.57 -18.30
N ILE A 138 9.59 9.50 -17.83
CA ILE A 138 9.17 10.83 -17.36
C ILE A 138 8.43 11.58 -18.45
N ASP A 139 9.03 11.68 -19.63
CA ASP A 139 8.47 12.43 -20.79
C ASP A 139 7.12 11.82 -21.22
N MET A 140 7.06 10.50 -21.35
CA MET A 140 5.83 9.81 -21.75
C MET A 140 4.74 9.85 -20.67
N THR A 141 5.11 9.80 -19.38
CA THR A 141 4.15 9.95 -18.29
C THR A 141 3.56 11.37 -18.27
N ALA A 142 4.39 12.39 -18.47
CA ALA A 142 3.91 13.77 -18.60
C ALA A 142 2.98 13.94 -19.81
N GLU A 143 3.29 13.34 -20.95
CA GLU A 143 2.42 13.34 -22.12
C GLU A 143 1.10 12.60 -21.87
N MET A 144 1.14 11.45 -21.15
CA MET A 144 -0.05 10.69 -20.74
C MET A 144 -1.01 11.54 -19.91
N THR A 145 -0.50 12.31 -18.95
CA THR A 145 -1.34 13.21 -18.14
C THR A 145 -1.96 14.32 -18.98
N GLY A 146 -1.30 14.75 -20.05
CA GLY A 146 -1.86 15.71 -21.01
C GLY A 146 -3.10 15.16 -21.75
N TYR A 147 -3.19 13.87 -21.97
CA TYR A 147 -4.40 13.22 -22.52
C TYR A 147 -5.46 13.01 -21.46
N THR A 148 -5.07 12.53 -20.28
CA THR A 148 -6.02 12.08 -19.25
C THR A 148 -6.59 13.22 -18.40
N ASP A 149 -5.76 14.18 -18.01
CA ASP A 149 -6.08 15.27 -17.07
C ASP A 149 -5.51 16.62 -17.52
N PRO A 150 -5.86 17.12 -18.72
CA PRO A 150 -5.20 18.29 -19.35
C PRO A 150 -5.37 19.60 -18.55
N GLU A 151 -6.32 19.66 -17.63
CA GLU A 151 -6.58 20.83 -16.79
C GLU A 151 -5.74 20.87 -15.51
N LYS A 152 -5.01 19.81 -15.20
CA LYS A 152 -4.18 19.70 -14.00
C LYS A 152 -2.71 19.90 -14.31
N GLU A 153 -1.98 20.41 -13.33
CA GLU A 153 -0.52 20.32 -13.35
C GLU A 153 -0.11 18.83 -13.31
N VAL A 154 0.99 18.48 -14.02
CA VAL A 154 1.37 17.08 -14.26
C VAL A 154 1.49 16.30 -12.94
N TYR A 155 2.24 16.83 -11.96
CA TYR A 155 2.47 16.08 -10.73
C TYR A 155 1.20 15.99 -9.86
N ASP A 156 0.35 17.02 -9.86
CA ASP A 156 -0.95 16.96 -9.18
C ASP A 156 -1.90 15.95 -9.85
N ALA A 157 -1.82 15.76 -11.17
CA ALA A 157 -2.56 14.72 -11.86
C ALA A 157 -2.10 13.32 -11.49
N LEU A 158 -0.77 13.13 -11.33
CA LEU A 158 -0.18 11.86 -10.90
C LEU A 158 -0.57 11.52 -9.45
N LEU A 159 -0.52 12.47 -8.54
CA LEU A 159 -0.98 12.29 -7.16
C LEU A 159 -2.48 11.92 -7.08
N ASP A 160 -3.33 12.65 -7.81
CA ASP A 160 -4.79 12.41 -7.84
C ASP A 160 -5.16 11.03 -8.42
N GLN A 161 -4.26 10.41 -9.18
CA GLN A 161 -4.47 9.07 -9.73
C GLN A 161 -4.52 8.02 -8.61
N TYR A 162 -3.67 8.14 -7.59
CA TYR A 162 -3.57 7.20 -6.47
C TYR A 162 -4.38 7.66 -5.26
N GLU A 163 -4.44 8.97 -5.03
CA GLU A 163 -5.11 9.60 -3.88
C GLU A 163 -6.07 10.69 -4.34
N LYS A 164 -7.27 10.30 -4.67
CA LYS A 164 -8.30 11.19 -5.24
C LYS A 164 -8.51 12.45 -4.42
N GLY A 165 -8.31 13.60 -5.06
CA GLY A 165 -8.47 14.91 -4.46
C GLY A 165 -7.22 15.40 -3.69
N MET A 166 -6.11 14.67 -3.69
CA MET A 166 -4.83 15.15 -3.16
C MET A 166 -4.07 15.95 -4.20
N ASP A 167 -3.30 16.91 -3.74
CA ASP A 167 -2.43 17.78 -4.53
C ASP A 167 -1.11 18.02 -3.79
N SER A 168 -0.11 18.49 -4.51
CA SER A 168 1.23 18.75 -3.96
C SER A 168 1.22 19.85 -2.89
N ALA A 169 0.31 20.81 -2.94
CA ALA A 169 0.22 21.84 -1.88
C ALA A 169 -0.23 21.23 -0.54
N THR A 170 -1.13 20.25 -0.58
CA THR A 170 -1.54 19.49 0.60
C THR A 170 -0.40 18.62 1.10
N MET A 171 0.31 17.90 0.18
CA MET A 171 1.44 17.05 0.53
C MET A 171 2.59 17.85 1.13
N ASP A 172 2.94 19.00 0.55
CA ASP A 172 3.99 19.88 1.06
C ASP A 172 3.75 20.24 2.52
N ARG A 173 2.54 20.69 2.85
CA ARG A 173 2.18 21.04 4.23
C ARG A 173 2.34 19.86 5.18
N LEU A 174 1.77 18.68 4.83
CA LEU A 174 1.82 17.49 5.67
C LEU A 174 3.26 17.03 5.91
N PHE A 175 4.07 17.02 4.85
CA PHE A 175 5.45 16.51 4.92
C PHE A 175 6.40 17.52 5.57
N GLU A 176 6.19 18.82 5.41
CA GLU A 176 6.95 19.82 6.16
C GLU A 176 6.67 19.75 7.66
N ASP A 177 5.39 19.57 8.06
CA ASP A 177 5.02 19.37 9.47
C ASP A 177 5.73 18.13 10.06
N LEU A 178 5.74 17.00 9.31
CA LEU A 178 6.45 15.78 9.71
C LEU A 178 7.96 16.00 9.83
N LYS A 179 8.59 16.60 8.83
CA LYS A 179 10.06 16.87 8.86
C LYS A 179 10.44 17.75 10.05
N ALA A 180 9.73 18.84 10.26
CA ALA A 180 10.03 19.79 11.33
C ALA A 180 10.05 19.14 12.73
N GLU A 181 9.15 18.18 12.95
CA GLU A 181 8.95 17.58 14.25
C GLU A 181 9.65 16.23 14.43
N LEU A 182 9.80 15.44 13.36
CA LEU A 182 10.37 14.10 13.46
C LEU A 182 11.88 14.04 13.22
N ILE A 183 12.49 14.91 12.42
CA ILE A 183 13.96 14.94 12.27
C ILE A 183 14.67 15.09 13.63
N PRO A 184 14.29 16.05 14.50
CA PRO A 184 14.89 16.17 15.83
C PRO A 184 14.62 14.94 16.72
N LEU A 185 13.46 14.29 16.57
CA LEU A 185 13.11 13.08 17.31
C LEU A 185 14.01 11.92 16.90
N VAL A 186 14.14 11.64 15.59
CA VAL A 186 15.04 10.59 15.06
C VAL A 186 16.45 10.76 15.54
N GLN A 187 17.00 11.99 15.49
CA GLN A 187 18.35 12.27 15.97
C GLN A 187 18.53 11.93 17.45
N LYS A 188 17.55 12.26 18.30
CA LYS A 188 17.56 11.89 19.73
C LYS A 188 17.48 10.38 19.94
N VAL A 189 16.62 9.71 19.18
CA VAL A 189 16.42 8.25 19.26
C VAL A 189 17.68 7.50 18.84
N LEU A 190 18.30 7.89 17.72
CA LEU A 190 19.56 7.28 17.24
C LEU A 190 20.75 7.52 18.17
N ALA A 191 20.79 8.66 18.87
CA ALA A 191 21.81 8.95 19.87
C ALA A 191 21.59 8.23 21.22
N ALA A 192 20.38 7.68 21.45
CA ALA A 192 20.05 6.96 22.66
C ALA A 192 20.65 5.54 22.68
N LYS A 193 20.61 4.89 23.85
CA LYS A 193 21.04 3.49 23.98
C LYS A 193 20.07 2.60 23.16
N GLN A 194 20.61 1.89 22.18
CA GLN A 194 19.84 0.99 21.34
C GLN A 194 19.52 -0.34 22.07
N PRO A 195 18.41 -1.02 21.73
CA PRO A 195 18.09 -2.35 22.19
C PRO A 195 19.17 -3.38 21.84
N ASP A 196 19.25 -4.47 22.60
CA ASP A 196 20.09 -5.63 22.25
C ASP A 196 19.24 -6.64 21.46
N ASP A 197 19.53 -6.77 20.17
CA ASP A 197 18.81 -7.62 19.21
C ASP A 197 19.38 -9.05 19.09
N SER A 198 20.46 -9.35 19.80
CA SER A 198 21.22 -10.60 19.63
C SER A 198 20.37 -11.87 19.75
N LYS A 199 19.31 -11.86 20.53
CA LYS A 199 18.39 -12.99 20.73
C LYS A 199 17.46 -13.25 19.54
N PHE A 200 17.27 -12.27 18.65
CA PHE A 200 16.36 -12.37 17.52
C PHE A 200 17.01 -12.92 16.25
N HIS A 201 18.35 -13.12 16.26
CA HIS A 201 19.12 -13.69 15.15
C HIS A 201 19.44 -15.18 15.32
N ALA A 202 18.81 -15.87 16.26
CA ALA A 202 18.91 -17.33 16.38
C ALA A 202 18.30 -18.02 15.15
N SER A 203 18.52 -19.33 15.02
CA SER A 203 17.85 -20.12 13.97
C SER A 203 16.40 -20.43 14.41
N PHE A 204 15.42 -20.00 13.62
CA PHE A 204 13.99 -20.22 13.83
C PHE A 204 13.43 -21.14 12.76
N ASP A 205 12.85 -22.25 13.21
CA ASP A 205 12.24 -23.22 12.31
C ASP A 205 11.10 -22.61 11.49
N LYS A 206 11.07 -22.88 10.19
CA LYS A 206 10.08 -22.33 9.27
C LYS A 206 8.65 -22.76 9.60
N ASN A 207 8.42 -23.98 10.07
CA ASN A 207 7.09 -24.44 10.44
C ASN A 207 6.62 -23.75 11.73
N ALA A 208 7.53 -23.51 12.66
CA ALA A 208 7.23 -22.70 13.84
C ALA A 208 6.79 -21.28 13.48
N GLN A 209 7.48 -20.65 12.51
CA GLN A 209 7.09 -19.34 11.99
C GLN A 209 5.70 -19.37 11.34
N LYS A 210 5.37 -20.39 10.54
CA LYS A 210 4.01 -20.58 9.96
C LYS A 210 2.93 -20.76 11.01
N GLU A 211 3.23 -21.45 12.11
CA GLU A 211 2.28 -21.60 13.22
C GLU A 211 2.06 -20.27 13.96
N VAL A 212 3.09 -19.42 14.05
CA VAL A 212 2.96 -18.07 14.62
C VAL A 212 2.20 -17.15 13.67
N GLU A 213 2.46 -17.20 12.36
CA GLU A 213 1.65 -16.50 11.34
C GLU A 213 0.17 -16.80 11.52
N LYS A 214 -0.21 -18.09 11.56
CA LYS A 214 -1.60 -18.52 11.76
C LYS A 214 -2.20 -18.03 13.08
N LEU A 215 -1.40 -18.04 14.13
CA LEU A 215 -1.81 -17.49 15.45
C LEU A 215 -2.09 -16.00 15.36
N LEU A 216 -1.20 -15.21 14.74
CA LEU A 216 -1.33 -13.77 14.63
C LEU A 216 -2.49 -13.37 13.71
N LEU A 217 -2.63 -13.98 12.55
CA LEU A 217 -3.76 -13.75 11.64
C LEU A 217 -5.10 -14.05 12.32
N SER A 218 -5.18 -15.17 13.06
CA SER A 218 -6.40 -15.52 13.83
C SER A 218 -6.67 -14.50 14.93
N TYR A 219 -5.61 -14.03 15.61
CA TYR A 219 -5.73 -13.07 16.70
C TYR A 219 -6.24 -11.71 16.25
N ILE A 220 -5.78 -11.21 15.09
CA ILE A 220 -6.23 -9.93 14.53
C ILE A 220 -7.62 -10.02 13.87
N GLY A 221 -8.16 -11.21 13.64
CA GLY A 221 -9.52 -11.40 13.14
C GLY A 221 -9.65 -11.83 11.68
N PHE A 222 -8.57 -12.36 11.06
CA PHE A 222 -8.64 -12.94 9.72
C PHE A 222 -9.61 -14.12 9.67
N ASP A 223 -10.55 -14.10 8.75
CA ASP A 223 -11.57 -15.14 8.58
C ASP A 223 -11.07 -16.26 7.65
N TRP A 224 -10.66 -17.36 8.22
CA TRP A 224 -10.17 -18.55 7.51
C TRP A 224 -11.22 -19.24 6.63
N ASN A 225 -12.51 -18.94 6.78
CA ASN A 225 -13.54 -19.44 5.87
C ASN A 225 -13.58 -18.65 4.55
N ARG A 226 -12.95 -17.45 4.55
CA ARG A 226 -12.91 -16.53 3.43
C ARG A 226 -11.48 -16.21 2.99
N GLY A 227 -10.51 -17.03 3.39
CA GLY A 227 -9.14 -16.78 3.01
C GLY A 227 -8.19 -17.94 3.30
N THR A 228 -6.99 -17.84 2.76
CA THR A 228 -5.90 -18.80 2.92
C THR A 228 -4.56 -18.08 2.88
N THR A 229 -3.49 -18.78 3.28
CA THR A 229 -2.12 -18.28 3.19
C THR A 229 -1.28 -19.08 2.21
N GLY A 230 -0.27 -18.43 1.65
CA GLY A 230 0.74 -19.02 0.77
C GLY A 230 2.13 -18.49 1.12
N GLU A 231 3.12 -18.93 0.36
CA GLU A 231 4.50 -18.47 0.48
C GLU A 231 4.97 -17.85 -0.84
N SER A 232 5.61 -16.69 -0.76
CA SER A 232 6.14 -15.96 -1.91
C SER A 232 7.49 -15.31 -1.59
N ALA A 233 8.19 -14.83 -2.60
CA ALA A 233 9.46 -14.12 -2.40
C ALA A 233 9.26 -12.77 -1.65
N HIS A 234 8.16 -12.09 -1.94
CA HIS A 234 7.73 -10.87 -1.25
C HIS A 234 6.29 -11.07 -0.78
N PRO A 235 5.97 -10.80 0.49
CA PRO A 235 4.60 -10.87 1.00
C PRO A 235 3.65 -9.97 0.21
N PHE A 236 2.42 -10.42 0.03
CA PHE A 236 1.35 -9.64 -0.57
C PHE A 236 -0.03 -10.20 -0.20
N THR A 237 -1.03 -9.35 -0.27
CA THR A 237 -2.44 -9.72 -0.16
C THR A 237 -3.12 -9.62 -1.53
N LEU A 238 -3.95 -10.58 -1.84
CA LEU A 238 -4.71 -10.66 -3.08
C LEU A 238 -6.16 -11.03 -2.78
N ASN A 239 -7.11 -10.33 -3.40
CA ASN A 239 -8.52 -10.65 -3.27
C ASN A 239 -9.15 -11.06 -4.61
N PHE A 240 -9.99 -12.08 -4.56
CA PHE A 240 -10.91 -12.46 -5.65
C PHE A 240 -12.28 -11.83 -5.43
N SER A 241 -12.66 -11.68 -4.19
CA SER A 241 -13.87 -11.02 -3.70
C SER A 241 -13.77 -10.90 -2.17
N SER A 242 -14.74 -10.29 -1.52
CA SER A 242 -14.84 -10.29 -0.05
C SER A 242 -14.93 -11.71 0.57
N LYS A 243 -15.10 -12.74 -0.25
CA LYS A 243 -15.25 -14.15 0.16
C LYS A 243 -14.06 -15.04 -0.15
N ASP A 244 -13.06 -14.54 -0.86
CA ASP A 244 -11.80 -15.23 -1.11
C ASP A 244 -10.67 -14.20 -1.14
N VAL A 245 -10.00 -14.03 0.00
CA VAL A 245 -8.86 -13.13 0.19
C VAL A 245 -7.65 -13.94 0.64
N ARG A 246 -6.54 -13.79 -0.07
CA ARG A 246 -5.35 -14.62 0.14
C ARG A 246 -4.16 -13.77 0.53
N VAL A 247 -3.41 -14.28 1.50
CA VAL A 247 -2.20 -13.64 2.05
C VAL A 247 -0.99 -14.50 1.73
N THR A 248 0.13 -13.90 1.37
CA THR A 248 1.41 -14.60 1.31
C THR A 248 2.37 -14.05 2.34
N ASN A 249 3.36 -14.87 2.69
CA ASN A 249 4.42 -14.50 3.60
C ASN A 249 5.78 -15.02 3.11
N HIS A 250 6.85 -14.52 3.73
CA HIS A 250 8.21 -15.03 3.55
C HIS A 250 8.83 -15.35 4.91
N PHE A 251 9.63 -16.41 4.98
CA PHE A 251 10.15 -16.92 6.25
C PHE A 251 11.67 -16.95 6.21
N TYR A 252 12.31 -16.04 6.95
CA TYR A 252 13.76 -16.03 7.11
C TYR A 252 14.18 -16.80 8.36
N GLU A 253 15.20 -17.63 8.23
CA GLU A 253 15.70 -18.46 9.33
C GLU A 253 16.20 -17.64 10.52
N HIS A 254 16.79 -16.47 10.28
CA HIS A 254 17.42 -15.63 11.28
C HIS A 254 16.70 -14.28 11.52
N ASP A 255 15.48 -14.14 11.00
CA ASP A 255 14.63 -12.96 11.22
C ASP A 255 13.16 -13.35 11.33
N PRO A 256 12.72 -13.84 12.50
CA PRO A 256 11.33 -14.21 12.72
C PRO A 256 10.40 -12.99 12.77
N LEU A 257 10.93 -11.80 13.09
CA LEU A 257 10.12 -10.59 13.18
C LEU A 257 9.60 -10.17 11.82
N SER A 258 10.40 -10.33 10.77
CA SER A 258 9.97 -10.08 9.40
C SER A 258 8.68 -10.84 9.06
N ALA A 259 8.64 -12.15 9.30
CA ALA A 259 7.44 -12.97 9.05
C ALA A 259 6.26 -12.61 9.95
N MET A 260 6.49 -12.27 11.21
CA MET A 260 5.44 -11.86 12.15
C MET A 260 4.78 -10.55 11.71
N TYR A 261 5.59 -9.54 11.36
CA TYR A 261 5.08 -8.23 10.97
C TYR A 261 4.48 -8.23 9.57
N SER A 262 5.05 -9.02 8.63
CA SER A 262 4.41 -9.26 7.34
C SER A 262 3.02 -9.91 7.51
N ALA A 263 2.88 -10.90 8.40
CA ALA A 263 1.59 -11.52 8.67
C ALA A 263 0.55 -10.53 9.24
N ILE A 264 0.97 -9.62 10.12
CA ILE A 264 0.07 -8.60 10.68
C ILE A 264 -0.27 -7.55 9.61
N HIS A 265 0.70 -7.11 8.83
CA HIS A 265 0.54 -6.14 7.74
C HIS A 265 -0.42 -6.65 6.66
N GLU A 266 -0.09 -7.79 6.06
CA GLU A 266 -0.91 -8.42 5.03
C GLU A 266 -2.28 -8.85 5.58
N GLY A 267 -2.32 -9.26 6.85
CA GLY A 267 -3.55 -9.52 7.59
C GLY A 267 -4.45 -8.29 7.70
N GLY A 268 -3.88 -7.10 7.87
CA GLY A 268 -4.61 -5.82 7.88
C GLY A 268 -5.28 -5.55 6.54
N HIS A 269 -4.53 -5.68 5.43
CA HIS A 269 -5.08 -5.63 4.08
C HIS A 269 -6.20 -6.65 3.87
N ALA A 270 -5.97 -7.89 4.30
CA ALA A 270 -6.93 -8.97 4.11
C ALA A 270 -8.23 -8.77 4.92
N ILE A 271 -8.13 -8.29 6.16
CA ILE A 271 -9.30 -7.98 6.98
C ILE A 271 -10.10 -6.84 6.36
N PHE A 272 -9.43 -5.82 5.79
CA PHE A 272 -10.13 -4.78 5.04
C PHE A 272 -10.97 -5.40 3.90
N GLU A 273 -10.34 -6.16 3.01
CA GLU A 273 -10.99 -6.78 1.84
C GLU A 273 -12.10 -7.77 2.24
N GLN A 274 -11.90 -8.57 3.30
CA GLN A 274 -12.93 -9.47 3.83
C GLN A 274 -14.15 -8.73 4.39
N ASN A 275 -14.03 -7.46 4.74
CA ASN A 275 -15.08 -6.65 5.36
C ASN A 275 -15.67 -5.58 4.44
N VAL A 276 -15.26 -5.50 3.18
CA VAL A 276 -15.97 -4.73 2.15
C VAL A 276 -17.39 -5.29 2.02
N ASN A 277 -18.36 -4.38 1.80
CA ASN A 277 -19.75 -4.80 1.63
C ASN A 277 -19.86 -5.82 0.48
N PRO A 278 -20.31 -7.07 0.75
CA PRO A 278 -20.39 -8.12 -0.27
C PRO A 278 -21.34 -7.79 -1.43
N ASP A 279 -22.24 -6.83 -1.27
CA ASP A 279 -23.07 -6.34 -2.37
C ASP A 279 -22.27 -5.61 -3.44
N TYR A 280 -21.01 -5.23 -3.14
CA TYR A 280 -20.10 -4.57 -4.07
C TYR A 280 -19.24 -5.54 -4.88
N ASP A 281 -19.16 -6.81 -4.47
CA ASP A 281 -18.41 -7.85 -5.19
C ASP A 281 -18.74 -7.85 -6.69
N GLY A 282 -17.72 -8.05 -7.52
CA GLY A 282 -17.83 -8.04 -8.98
C GLY A 282 -18.09 -6.66 -9.62
N THR A 283 -17.90 -5.57 -8.86
CA THR A 283 -17.99 -4.20 -9.38
C THR A 283 -16.79 -3.36 -8.93
N VAL A 284 -16.57 -2.21 -9.56
CA VAL A 284 -15.53 -1.25 -9.17
C VAL A 284 -15.71 -0.65 -7.77
N ALA A 285 -16.81 -0.93 -7.09
CA ALA A 285 -17.02 -0.56 -5.69
C ALA A 285 -16.47 -1.62 -4.72
N GLY A 286 -16.24 -2.86 -5.18
CA GLY A 286 -15.96 -4.04 -4.37
C GLY A 286 -14.51 -4.18 -3.90
N SER A 287 -13.60 -3.32 -4.33
CA SER A 287 -12.24 -3.26 -3.81
C SER A 287 -11.83 -1.80 -3.57
N CYS A 288 -10.86 -1.56 -2.70
CA CYS A 288 -10.38 -0.20 -2.49
C CYS A 288 -9.40 0.19 -3.60
N SER A 289 -9.77 1.20 -4.38
CA SER A 289 -8.91 1.76 -5.43
C SER A 289 -7.95 2.84 -4.90
N TYR A 290 -8.05 3.22 -3.63
CA TYR A 290 -7.27 4.29 -3.03
C TYR A 290 -6.16 3.71 -2.15
N MET A 291 -4.92 3.85 -2.63
CA MET A 291 -3.77 3.16 -2.06
C MET A 291 -3.49 3.58 -0.62
N GLY A 292 -3.61 4.87 -0.27
CA GLY A 292 -3.40 5.32 1.11
C GLY A 292 -4.44 4.81 2.10
N ILE A 293 -5.72 4.67 1.68
CA ILE A 293 -6.74 4.05 2.53
C ILE A 293 -6.44 2.56 2.75
N HIS A 294 -6.05 1.86 1.69
CA HIS A 294 -5.73 0.43 1.79
C HIS A 294 -4.48 0.19 2.64
N GLU A 295 -3.42 0.98 2.43
CA GLU A 295 -2.19 0.94 3.22
C GLU A 295 -2.42 1.36 4.67
N SER A 296 -3.35 2.27 4.95
CA SER A 296 -3.69 2.61 6.33
C SER A 296 -4.21 1.41 7.12
N GLN A 297 -4.88 0.46 6.49
CA GLN A 297 -5.39 -0.70 7.21
C GLN A 297 -4.26 -1.68 7.56
N SER A 298 -3.32 -1.93 6.65
CA SER A 298 -2.14 -2.75 6.94
C SER A 298 -1.27 -2.12 8.03
N ARG A 299 -0.98 -0.83 7.90
CA ARG A 299 -0.13 -0.10 8.86
C ARG A 299 -0.80 0.13 10.20
N PHE A 300 -2.12 0.30 10.25
CA PHE A 300 -2.83 0.37 11.51
C PHE A 300 -2.62 -0.91 12.32
N TYR A 301 -2.83 -2.08 11.68
CA TYR A 301 -2.58 -3.36 12.35
C TYR A 301 -1.10 -3.59 12.66
N GLU A 302 -0.20 -3.28 11.74
CA GLU A 302 1.25 -3.46 11.92
C GLU A 302 1.81 -2.51 12.97
N ASN A 303 1.63 -1.19 12.79
CA ASN A 303 2.34 -0.17 13.55
C ASN A 303 1.58 0.27 14.80
N ILE A 304 0.30 0.65 14.64
CA ILE A 304 -0.49 1.16 15.79
C ILE A 304 -0.79 0.04 16.76
N LEU A 305 -1.21 -1.14 16.27
CA LEU A 305 -1.56 -2.28 17.12
C LEU A 305 -0.36 -3.20 17.35
N GLY A 306 0.27 -3.74 16.31
CA GLY A 306 1.30 -4.77 16.38
C GLY A 306 2.60 -4.32 17.06
N ARG A 307 2.97 -3.04 16.94
CA ARG A 307 4.13 -2.45 17.64
C ARG A 307 3.77 -1.88 19.02
N ASN A 308 2.54 -2.08 19.50
CA ASN A 308 2.11 -1.74 20.83
C ASN A 308 2.38 -2.91 21.80
N LYS A 309 2.99 -2.64 22.95
CA LYS A 309 3.29 -3.68 23.96
C LYS A 309 2.04 -4.45 24.40
N ASN A 310 0.91 -3.76 24.54
CA ASN A 310 -0.34 -4.34 25.04
C ASN A 310 -0.97 -5.34 24.05
N PHE A 311 -0.69 -5.21 22.75
CA PHE A 311 -1.08 -6.19 21.72
C PHE A 311 -0.54 -7.59 22.04
N TRP A 312 0.67 -7.68 22.57
CA TRP A 312 1.35 -8.94 22.83
C TRP A 312 0.97 -9.60 24.16
N ILE A 313 0.39 -8.86 25.11
CA ILE A 313 0.00 -9.43 26.43
C ILE A 313 -0.84 -10.71 26.28
N PRO A 314 -1.89 -10.79 25.44
CA PRO A 314 -2.71 -11.99 25.33
C PRO A 314 -2.08 -13.13 24.51
N VAL A 315 -1.06 -12.86 23.67
CA VAL A 315 -0.57 -13.83 22.67
C VAL A 315 0.90 -14.20 22.83
N TYR A 316 1.72 -13.39 23.50
CA TYR A 316 3.18 -13.57 23.52
C TYR A 316 3.61 -14.92 24.09
N ALA A 317 2.98 -15.40 25.16
CA ALA A 317 3.28 -16.72 25.72
C ALA A 317 3.06 -17.86 24.69
N LYS A 318 2.03 -17.74 23.83
CA LYS A 318 1.78 -18.71 22.76
C LYS A 318 2.82 -18.61 21.64
N VAL A 319 3.35 -17.42 21.38
CA VAL A 319 4.48 -17.23 20.45
C VAL A 319 5.72 -17.91 21.00
N GLN A 320 6.03 -17.72 22.30
CA GLN A 320 7.16 -18.37 22.97
C GLN A 320 7.05 -19.91 23.00
N GLU A 321 5.83 -20.46 23.14
CA GLU A 321 5.58 -21.90 23.04
C GLU A 321 5.95 -22.47 21.67
N LYS A 322 5.69 -21.72 20.58
CA LYS A 322 5.99 -22.11 19.22
C LYS A 322 7.45 -21.83 18.82
N MET A 323 8.04 -20.82 19.41
CA MET A 323 9.42 -20.37 19.19
C MET A 323 10.21 -20.38 20.51
N PRO A 324 10.72 -21.54 20.93
CA PRO A 324 11.44 -21.68 22.21
C PRO A 324 12.65 -20.76 22.35
N GLN A 325 13.25 -20.33 21.24
CA GLN A 325 14.35 -19.36 21.25
C GLN A 325 13.98 -18.02 21.90
N LEU A 326 12.69 -17.69 21.97
CA LEU A 326 12.17 -16.47 22.59
C LEU A 326 11.79 -16.68 24.08
N GLN A 327 11.95 -17.87 24.67
CA GLN A 327 11.52 -18.15 26.05
C GLN A 327 12.20 -17.25 27.08
N ASP A 328 13.47 -16.93 26.86
CA ASP A 328 14.26 -16.05 27.73
C ASP A 328 14.17 -14.55 27.32
N VAL A 329 13.27 -14.22 26.40
CA VAL A 329 13.00 -12.84 25.98
C VAL A 329 11.75 -12.35 26.69
N SER A 330 11.90 -11.40 27.60
CA SER A 330 10.76 -10.78 28.26
C SER A 330 9.92 -9.95 27.28
N LEU A 331 8.66 -9.72 27.60
CA LEU A 331 7.80 -8.86 26.78
C LEU A 331 8.36 -7.43 26.66
N ASP A 332 9.09 -6.94 27.67
CA ASP A 332 9.75 -5.63 27.60
C ASP A 332 10.93 -5.61 26.62
N GLU A 333 11.74 -6.66 26.59
CA GLU A 333 12.82 -6.80 25.59
C GLU A 333 12.22 -6.93 24.19
N PHE A 334 11.21 -7.77 24.01
CA PHE A 334 10.50 -7.93 22.74
C PHE A 334 9.92 -6.59 22.25
N TYR A 335 9.22 -5.86 23.13
CA TYR A 335 8.64 -4.55 22.78
C TYR A 335 9.70 -3.53 22.36
N LYS A 336 10.87 -3.53 23.01
CA LYS A 336 11.97 -2.65 22.61
C LYS A 336 12.53 -3.02 21.24
N GLU A 337 12.67 -4.31 20.96
CA GLU A 337 13.21 -4.76 19.68
C GLU A 337 12.27 -4.46 18.52
N VAL A 338 10.98 -4.71 18.65
CA VAL A 338 10.02 -4.40 17.57
C VAL A 338 9.85 -2.90 17.31
N ASN A 339 10.37 -2.05 18.21
CA ASN A 339 10.43 -0.60 18.07
C ASN A 339 11.88 -0.09 17.99
N HIS A 340 12.80 -0.95 17.60
CA HIS A 340 14.17 -0.57 17.37
C HIS A 340 14.28 0.31 16.13
N VAL A 341 14.84 1.52 16.30
CA VAL A 341 15.04 2.47 15.21
C VAL A 341 16.45 2.33 14.68
N ARG A 342 16.56 2.08 13.39
CA ARG A 342 17.83 1.93 12.67
C ARG A 342 17.85 2.81 11.44
N ASN A 343 18.99 3.43 11.16
CA ASN A 343 19.19 4.04 9.85
C ASN A 343 19.37 2.93 8.81
N SER A 344 18.32 2.67 8.02
CA SER A 344 18.39 1.77 6.87
C SER A 344 18.55 2.56 5.58
N PHE A 345 19.38 2.04 4.65
CA PHE A 345 19.39 2.55 3.28
C PHE A 345 18.12 2.15 2.51
N ILE A 346 17.56 0.99 2.83
CA ILE A 346 16.47 0.37 2.09
C ILE A 346 15.12 0.70 2.73
N ARG A 347 14.22 1.27 1.94
CA ARG A 347 12.88 1.68 2.38
C ARG A 347 12.07 0.55 3.01
N THR A 348 12.08 -0.62 2.39
CA THR A 348 11.29 -1.78 2.84
C THR A 348 11.80 -2.40 4.14
N GLU A 349 13.02 -2.05 4.57
CA GLU A 349 13.64 -2.50 5.82
C GLU A 349 13.57 -1.44 6.93
N ALA A 350 13.07 -0.25 6.60
CA ALA A 350 13.01 0.86 7.54
C ALA A 350 11.95 0.62 8.63
N ASP A 351 12.27 1.05 9.87
CA ASP A 351 11.32 1.11 10.97
C ASP A 351 10.22 2.17 10.72
N GLU A 352 9.13 2.12 11.49
CA GLU A 352 7.96 3.00 11.27
C GLU A 352 8.29 4.51 11.36
N LEU A 353 9.29 4.90 12.16
CA LEU A 353 9.65 6.30 12.34
C LEU A 353 10.51 6.80 11.18
N THR A 354 11.57 6.06 10.81
CA THR A 354 12.47 6.46 9.71
C THR A 354 11.85 6.25 8.34
N TYR A 355 10.87 5.36 8.21
CA TYR A 355 10.11 5.13 6.98
C TYR A 355 9.52 6.41 6.38
N CYS A 356 9.06 7.34 7.23
CA CYS A 356 8.51 8.62 6.79
C CYS A 356 9.47 9.37 5.86
N PHE A 357 10.76 9.37 6.18
CA PHE A 357 11.77 10.10 5.42
C PHE A 357 12.11 9.43 4.09
N HIS A 358 12.00 8.09 4.02
CA HIS A 358 12.13 7.38 2.76
C HIS A 358 11.04 7.76 1.76
N ILE A 359 9.83 8.03 2.25
CA ILE A 359 8.74 8.48 1.38
C ILE A 359 8.87 9.95 1.03
N ILE A 360 9.17 10.80 2.01
CA ILE A 360 9.32 12.25 1.80
C ILE A 360 10.40 12.54 0.76
N LEU A 361 11.57 11.88 0.84
CA LEU A 361 12.63 12.11 -0.13
C LEU A 361 12.19 11.75 -1.57
N ARG A 362 11.45 10.65 -1.76
CA ARG A 362 10.93 10.24 -3.08
C ARG A 362 9.93 11.24 -3.63
N TYR A 363 9.00 11.68 -2.79
CA TYR A 363 8.07 12.75 -3.14
C TYR A 363 8.79 14.02 -3.60
N GLU A 364 9.81 14.46 -2.88
CA GLU A 364 10.56 15.66 -3.23
C GLU A 364 11.38 15.49 -4.51
N ILE A 365 11.89 14.29 -4.78
CA ILE A 365 12.57 13.97 -6.05
C ILE A 365 11.58 13.99 -7.20
N GLU A 366 10.40 13.40 -7.05
CA GLU A 366 9.36 13.45 -8.08
C GLU A 366 8.91 14.89 -8.37
N LYS A 367 8.78 15.74 -7.33
CA LYS A 367 8.55 17.16 -7.53
C LYS A 367 9.68 17.84 -8.30
N ALA A 368 10.93 17.55 -7.96
CA ALA A 368 12.09 18.09 -8.65
C ALA A 368 12.09 17.67 -10.14
N ILE A 369 11.66 16.45 -10.46
CA ILE A 369 11.50 15.97 -11.84
C ILE A 369 10.42 16.76 -12.58
N PHE A 370 9.19 16.77 -12.08
CA PHE A 370 8.03 17.25 -12.84
C PHE A 370 7.80 18.77 -12.74
N ARG A 371 8.25 19.43 -11.67
CA ARG A 371 8.06 20.87 -11.46
C ARG A 371 9.32 21.69 -11.70
N ASP A 372 10.46 21.22 -11.15
CA ASP A 372 11.71 21.96 -11.22
C ASP A 372 12.55 21.56 -12.44
N HIS A 373 12.14 20.51 -13.15
CA HIS A 373 12.78 19.97 -14.34
C HIS A 373 14.28 19.66 -14.12
N VAL A 374 14.59 19.08 -12.94
CA VAL A 374 15.94 18.60 -12.62
C VAL A 374 16.31 17.50 -13.61
N LYS A 375 17.53 17.55 -14.12
CA LYS A 375 18.01 16.57 -15.07
C LYS A 375 18.18 15.20 -14.44
N VAL A 376 17.86 14.15 -15.19
CA VAL A 376 17.90 12.78 -14.69
C VAL A 376 19.28 12.39 -14.17
N GLU A 377 20.35 12.88 -14.82
CA GLU A 377 21.73 12.62 -14.39
C GLU A 377 22.09 13.24 -13.03
N GLU A 378 21.31 14.21 -12.55
CA GLU A 378 21.51 14.87 -11.26
C GLU A 378 20.77 14.16 -10.10
N LEU A 379 19.83 13.25 -10.41
CA LEU A 379 18.99 12.61 -9.42
C LEU A 379 19.72 11.74 -8.40
N PRO A 380 20.78 10.97 -8.74
CA PRO A 380 21.55 10.22 -7.73
C PRO A 380 22.21 11.14 -6.69
N ALA A 381 22.73 12.29 -7.10
CA ALA A 381 23.31 13.26 -6.19
C ALA A 381 22.25 13.89 -5.29
N LEU A 382 21.07 14.23 -5.84
CA LEU A 382 19.94 14.75 -5.08
C LEU A 382 19.43 13.72 -4.07
N TRP A 383 19.33 12.43 -4.47
CA TRP A 383 18.98 11.33 -3.57
C TRP A 383 19.93 11.25 -2.38
N ASN A 384 21.24 11.20 -2.63
CA ASN A 384 22.26 11.11 -1.60
C ASN A 384 22.25 12.33 -0.66
N GLN A 385 22.02 13.53 -1.21
CA GLN A 385 21.87 14.74 -0.41
C GLN A 385 20.69 14.62 0.57
N LYS A 386 19.53 14.16 0.10
CA LYS A 386 18.34 14.03 0.96
C LYS A 386 18.45 12.90 1.97
N MET A 387 19.07 11.78 1.62
CA MET A 387 19.39 10.71 2.58
C MET A 387 20.31 11.22 3.70
N GLN A 388 21.32 12.02 3.35
CA GLN A 388 22.20 12.64 4.33
C GLN A 388 21.47 13.68 5.20
N GLU A 389 20.58 14.47 4.60
CA GLU A 389 19.81 15.51 5.31
C GLU A 389 18.84 14.89 6.34
N TYR A 390 18.11 13.85 5.96
CA TYR A 390 17.03 13.31 6.80
C TYR A 390 17.49 12.18 7.72
N LEU A 391 18.32 11.28 7.21
CA LEU A 391 18.73 10.06 7.91
C LEU A 391 20.22 10.06 8.32
N GLN A 392 21.00 11.08 7.94
CA GLN A 392 22.43 11.19 8.24
C GLN A 392 23.26 10.01 7.69
N ILE A 393 22.81 9.40 6.63
CA ILE A 393 23.50 8.32 5.92
C ILE A 393 23.62 8.64 4.44
N THR A 394 24.61 8.04 3.78
CA THR A 394 24.80 8.15 2.34
C THR A 394 24.95 6.74 1.79
N PRO A 395 24.13 6.31 0.82
CA PRO A 395 24.25 5.00 0.19
C PRO A 395 25.65 4.79 -0.38
N ALA A 396 26.15 3.55 -0.31
CA ALA A 396 27.49 3.21 -0.81
C ALA A 396 27.53 3.21 -2.36
N ASP A 397 26.40 2.89 -2.97
CA ASP A 397 26.22 2.83 -4.41
C ASP A 397 24.76 3.14 -4.82
N ASP A 398 24.51 3.12 -6.14
CA ASP A 398 23.18 3.43 -6.67
C ASP A 398 22.13 2.33 -6.39
N ALA A 399 22.55 1.07 -6.15
CA ALA A 399 21.64 -0.02 -5.85
C ALA A 399 21.04 0.10 -4.45
N GLU A 400 21.85 0.57 -3.45
CA GLU A 400 21.35 0.96 -2.13
C GLU A 400 20.68 2.33 -2.13
N GLY A 401 20.91 3.12 -3.17
CA GLY A 401 20.38 4.46 -3.37
C GLY A 401 19.14 4.50 -4.27
N ILE A 402 19.26 5.27 -5.35
CA ILE A 402 18.15 5.62 -6.26
C ILE A 402 17.55 4.44 -7.02
N LEU A 403 18.28 3.33 -7.17
CA LEU A 403 17.81 2.14 -7.89
C LEU A 403 17.08 1.13 -6.99
N GLN A 404 16.85 1.42 -5.72
CA GLN A 404 16.27 0.44 -4.81
C GLN A 404 14.81 0.06 -5.13
N ASP A 405 14.01 0.97 -5.68
CA ASP A 405 12.60 0.76 -6.02
C ASP A 405 12.37 0.71 -7.54
N MET A 406 11.46 -0.17 -7.96
CA MET A 406 11.12 -0.32 -9.39
C MET A 406 10.07 0.70 -9.89
N HIS A 407 9.38 1.41 -9.02
CA HIS A 407 8.19 2.24 -9.34
C HIS A 407 8.40 3.22 -10.51
N TRP A 408 9.57 3.82 -10.61
CA TRP A 408 9.83 4.76 -11.71
C TRP A 408 10.08 4.06 -13.04
N SER A 409 10.51 2.79 -13.01
CA SER A 409 10.73 2.03 -14.24
C SER A 409 9.43 1.67 -14.96
N ASP A 410 8.34 1.51 -14.21
CA ASP A 410 7.02 1.22 -14.75
C ASP A 410 6.13 2.47 -14.90
N GLY A 411 6.66 3.66 -14.57
CA GLY A 411 5.94 4.93 -14.67
C GLY A 411 5.01 5.24 -13.50
N SER A 412 5.12 4.53 -12.38
CA SER A 412 4.29 4.74 -11.17
C SER A 412 4.72 5.98 -10.37
N PHE A 413 4.83 7.12 -11.04
CA PHE A 413 5.07 8.40 -10.38
C PHE A 413 3.82 8.90 -9.65
N GLY A 414 4.02 9.53 -8.48
CA GLY A 414 2.93 9.99 -7.62
C GLY A 414 2.40 8.91 -6.67
N TYR A 415 2.92 7.68 -6.73
CA TYR A 415 2.47 6.57 -5.90
C TYR A 415 3.06 6.59 -4.48
N PHE A 416 4.35 6.91 -4.33
CA PHE A 416 5.04 6.87 -3.03
C PHE A 416 4.33 7.63 -1.90
N PRO A 417 3.74 8.82 -2.11
CA PRO A 417 3.03 9.53 -1.04
C PRO A 417 1.90 8.74 -0.39
N SER A 418 1.24 7.82 -1.11
CA SER A 418 0.17 6.98 -0.59
C SER A 418 0.60 6.15 0.62
N TYR A 419 1.86 5.68 0.64
CA TYR A 419 2.41 4.93 1.77
C TYR A 419 2.45 5.74 3.06
N LEU A 420 2.86 7.01 2.99
CA LEU A 420 2.93 7.86 4.18
C LEU A 420 1.56 8.45 4.55
N LEU A 421 0.71 8.71 3.55
CA LEU A 421 -0.68 9.08 3.80
C LEU A 421 -1.41 8.00 4.60
N GLY A 422 -1.17 6.71 4.31
CA GLY A 422 -1.69 5.62 5.13
C GLY A 422 -1.37 5.80 6.61
N SER A 423 -0.09 6.04 6.95
CA SER A 423 0.32 6.29 8.33
C SER A 423 -0.27 7.57 8.93
N ILE A 424 -0.43 8.64 8.12
CA ILE A 424 -1.09 9.89 8.56
C ILE A 424 -2.56 9.62 8.92
N TYR A 425 -3.26 8.85 8.08
CA TYR A 425 -4.65 8.45 8.35
C TYR A 425 -4.74 7.62 9.62
N ASP A 426 -3.78 6.73 9.89
CA ASP A 426 -3.74 5.90 11.09
C ASP A 426 -3.66 6.72 12.38
N GLY A 427 -2.84 7.78 12.39
CA GLY A 427 -2.79 8.69 13.52
C GLY A 427 -4.15 9.36 13.77
N MET A 428 -4.85 9.76 12.70
CA MET A 428 -6.18 10.36 12.80
C MET A 428 -7.25 9.35 13.22
N TYR A 429 -7.16 8.10 12.74
CA TYR A 429 -8.08 7.03 13.14
C TYR A 429 -7.88 6.63 14.59
N LEU A 430 -6.64 6.59 15.07
CA LEU A 430 -6.32 6.30 16.47
C LEU A 430 -6.99 7.29 17.41
N ASP A 431 -6.86 8.60 17.14
CA ASP A 431 -7.52 9.63 17.93
C ASP A 431 -9.04 9.41 18.01
N ARG A 432 -9.65 9.19 16.83
CA ARG A 432 -11.10 9.04 16.77
C ARG A 432 -11.59 7.74 17.41
N LEU A 433 -10.85 6.67 17.25
CA LEU A 433 -11.15 5.39 17.87
C LEU A 433 -11.10 5.51 19.39
N GLU A 434 -10.07 6.16 19.95
CA GLU A 434 -9.95 6.38 21.40
C GLU A 434 -11.04 7.31 21.95
N GLU A 435 -11.49 8.30 21.18
CA GLU A 435 -12.66 9.12 21.56
C GLU A 435 -13.95 8.29 21.66
N GLU A 436 -14.13 7.29 20.81
CA GLU A 436 -15.37 6.50 20.73
C GLU A 436 -15.35 5.23 21.60
N LEU A 437 -14.21 4.54 21.69
CA LEU A 437 -14.08 3.24 22.39
C LEU A 437 -13.26 3.29 23.69
N GLY A 438 -12.58 4.41 23.95
CA GLY A 438 -11.60 4.51 25.04
C GLY A 438 -10.22 4.04 24.63
N SER A 439 -9.32 3.88 25.61
CA SER A 439 -7.91 3.60 25.38
C SER A 439 -7.67 2.32 24.57
N VAL A 440 -6.97 2.44 23.44
CA VAL A 440 -6.52 1.31 22.64
C VAL A 440 -5.60 0.40 23.45
N ASP A 441 -4.74 0.95 24.31
CA ASP A 441 -3.88 0.20 25.21
C ASP A 441 -4.68 -0.75 26.11
N ALA A 442 -5.79 -0.27 26.67
CA ALA A 442 -6.65 -1.08 27.53
C ALA A 442 -7.38 -2.18 26.74
N LEU A 443 -7.93 -1.86 25.57
CA LEU A 443 -8.59 -2.83 24.70
C LEU A 443 -7.64 -3.96 24.29
N LEU A 444 -6.41 -3.62 23.91
CA LEU A 444 -5.39 -4.60 23.54
C LEU A 444 -4.97 -5.48 24.73
N ALA A 445 -4.70 -4.88 25.88
CA ALA A 445 -4.30 -5.62 27.09
C ALA A 445 -5.37 -6.63 27.54
N GLU A 446 -6.64 -6.32 27.32
CA GLU A 446 -7.80 -7.18 27.62
C GLU A 446 -8.10 -8.19 26.50
N GLY A 447 -7.35 -8.18 25.39
CA GLY A 447 -7.58 -9.06 24.23
C GLY A 447 -8.85 -8.71 23.41
N ARG A 448 -9.33 -7.48 23.50
CA ARG A 448 -10.55 -6.98 22.85
C ARG A 448 -10.29 -6.36 21.48
N ILE A 449 -9.30 -6.87 20.74
CA ILE A 449 -8.94 -6.39 19.40
C ILE A 449 -10.12 -6.46 18.40
N SER A 450 -11.05 -7.42 18.60
CA SER A 450 -12.24 -7.56 17.78
C SER A 450 -13.16 -6.33 17.81
N GLU A 451 -13.14 -5.53 18.88
CA GLU A 451 -13.90 -4.27 18.95
C GLU A 451 -13.27 -3.18 18.07
N ILE A 452 -11.94 -3.16 18.01
CA ILE A 452 -11.18 -2.28 17.11
C ILE A 452 -11.48 -2.67 15.65
N THR A 453 -11.37 -3.96 15.32
CA THR A 453 -11.69 -4.47 13.97
C THR A 453 -13.14 -4.15 13.56
N LYS A 454 -14.08 -4.30 14.49
CA LYS A 454 -15.49 -3.95 14.25
C LYS A 454 -15.66 -2.45 13.96
N TRP A 455 -14.98 -1.60 14.71
CA TRP A 455 -15.01 -0.15 14.52
C TRP A 455 -14.44 0.23 13.13
N LEU A 456 -13.27 -0.35 12.75
CA LEU A 456 -12.67 -0.14 11.43
C LEU A 456 -13.62 -0.59 10.31
N ASN A 457 -14.28 -1.75 10.47
CA ASN A 457 -15.28 -2.23 9.52
C ASN A 457 -16.44 -1.25 9.37
N GLU A 458 -17.06 -0.83 10.47
CA GLU A 458 -18.22 0.07 10.45
C GLU A 458 -17.88 1.47 9.92
N LYS A 459 -16.65 1.94 10.10
CA LYS A 459 -16.23 3.29 9.72
C LYS A 459 -15.54 3.36 8.35
N ILE A 460 -14.84 2.29 7.93
CA ILE A 460 -13.96 2.33 6.76
C ILE A 460 -14.23 1.17 5.81
N HIS A 461 -14.03 -0.09 6.24
CA HIS A 461 -13.94 -1.23 5.34
C HIS A 461 -15.18 -1.43 4.48
N GLN A 462 -16.38 -1.35 5.07
CA GLN A 462 -17.63 -1.64 4.38
C GLN A 462 -17.90 -0.76 3.15
N TYR A 463 -17.18 0.36 3.02
CA TYR A 463 -17.39 1.30 1.92
C TYR A 463 -16.60 0.96 0.66
N GLY A 464 -15.57 0.10 0.75
CA GLY A 464 -14.70 -0.20 -0.40
C GLY A 464 -14.20 1.08 -1.08
N SER A 465 -14.45 1.20 -2.39
CA SER A 465 -14.09 2.41 -3.18
C SER A 465 -15.16 3.50 -3.19
N THR A 466 -16.32 3.31 -2.55
CA THR A 466 -17.46 4.24 -2.71
C THR A 466 -17.26 5.61 -2.06
N ARG A 467 -16.20 5.79 -1.28
CA ARG A 467 -15.79 7.06 -0.69
C ARG A 467 -14.34 7.35 -1.02
N SER A 468 -14.06 8.54 -1.49
CA SER A 468 -12.67 9.02 -1.69
C SER A 468 -11.95 9.18 -0.35
N PRO A 469 -10.60 9.23 -0.33
CA PRO A 469 -9.83 9.40 0.90
C PRO A 469 -10.27 10.61 1.74
N LYS A 470 -10.47 11.75 1.12
CA LYS A 470 -10.98 12.96 1.81
C LYS A 470 -12.37 12.75 2.42
N GLU A 471 -13.25 12.02 1.73
CA GLU A 471 -14.59 11.71 2.24
C GLU A 471 -14.53 10.74 3.41
N VAL A 472 -13.65 9.72 3.36
CA VAL A 472 -13.43 8.79 4.48
C VAL A 472 -12.93 9.57 5.71
N ILE A 473 -11.89 10.37 5.56
CA ILE A 473 -11.30 11.15 6.67
C ILE A 473 -12.33 12.12 7.27
N ARG A 474 -13.06 12.85 6.44
CA ARG A 474 -14.12 13.74 6.95
C ARG A 474 -15.25 12.99 7.67
N TYR A 475 -15.65 11.85 7.12
CA TYR A 475 -16.70 11.03 7.72
C TYR A 475 -16.26 10.41 9.06
N VAL A 476 -15.06 9.86 9.13
CA VAL A 476 -14.54 9.18 10.32
C VAL A 476 -14.10 10.20 11.36
N CYS A 477 -13.25 11.15 10.97
CA CYS A 477 -12.53 12.03 11.89
C CYS A 477 -13.18 13.41 12.07
N GLY A 478 -14.13 13.80 11.17
CA GLY A 478 -14.76 15.11 11.23
C GLY A 478 -13.83 16.29 10.91
N LYS A 479 -12.65 16.04 10.35
CA LYS A 479 -11.56 17.01 10.14
C LYS A 479 -10.98 16.86 8.72
N GLU A 480 -10.23 17.87 8.28
CA GLU A 480 -9.33 17.71 7.12
C GLU A 480 -8.10 16.90 7.51
N VAL A 481 -7.38 16.37 6.49
CA VAL A 481 -6.17 15.57 6.70
C VAL A 481 -5.11 16.40 7.42
N SER A 482 -4.52 15.81 8.48
CA SER A 482 -3.51 16.44 9.34
C SER A 482 -2.47 15.42 9.79
N ALA A 483 -1.19 15.80 9.76
CA ALA A 483 -0.09 15.00 10.27
C ALA A 483 0.08 15.06 11.80
N GLU A 484 -0.55 16.03 12.47
CA GLU A 484 -0.38 16.27 13.91
C GLU A 484 -0.67 15.03 14.79
N PRO A 485 -1.74 14.24 14.56
CA PRO A 485 -1.98 13.03 15.36
C PRO A 485 -0.85 12.00 15.24
N LEU A 486 -0.33 11.76 14.04
CA LEU A 486 0.80 10.87 13.81
C LEU A 486 2.09 11.37 14.50
N ILE A 487 2.37 12.67 14.39
CA ILE A 487 3.52 13.31 15.05
C ILE A 487 3.43 13.12 16.56
N ARG A 488 2.28 13.33 17.16
CA ARG A 488 2.03 13.13 18.59
C ARG A 488 2.25 11.67 18.98
N TYR A 489 1.67 10.72 18.23
CA TYR A 489 1.88 9.29 18.43
C TYR A 489 3.37 8.92 18.47
N PHE A 490 4.15 9.34 17.47
CA PHE A 490 5.59 9.05 17.45
C PHE A 490 6.35 9.69 18.61
N LYS A 491 6.07 10.95 18.93
CA LYS A 491 6.71 11.63 20.07
C LYS A 491 6.45 10.92 21.40
N GLU A 492 5.21 10.55 21.66
CA GLU A 492 4.82 9.87 22.90
C GLU A 492 5.43 8.46 22.97
N LYS A 493 5.35 7.70 21.90
CA LYS A 493 5.85 6.33 21.82
C LYS A 493 7.37 6.29 21.99
N TYR A 494 8.11 7.00 21.14
CA TYR A 494 9.57 6.91 21.13
C TYR A 494 10.23 7.60 22.32
N THR A 495 9.59 8.62 22.91
CA THR A 495 10.03 9.16 24.19
C THR A 495 9.96 8.09 25.30
N LYS A 496 8.91 7.27 25.33
CA LYS A 496 8.77 6.17 26.30
C LYS A 496 9.73 5.01 25.99
N VAL A 497 9.82 4.55 24.75
CA VAL A 497 10.66 3.41 24.34
C VAL A 497 12.13 3.65 24.65
N TYR A 498 12.64 4.85 24.36
CA TYR A 498 14.04 5.22 24.51
C TYR A 498 14.36 6.02 25.79
N ASN A 499 13.37 6.25 26.66
CA ASN A 499 13.50 7.05 27.88
C ASN A 499 14.14 8.43 27.60
N LEU A 500 13.67 9.11 26.56
CA LEU A 500 14.12 10.44 26.21
C LEU A 500 13.56 11.45 27.23
N GLY A 501 14.47 12.15 27.93
CA GLY A 501 14.12 13.16 28.93
C GLY A 501 13.76 14.51 28.34
#